data_cd94c390e7032e982fd3effc3c2e80cb
#
_entry.id   cd94c390e7032e982fd3effc3c2e80cb
#
_cell.length_a   1.000
_cell.length_b   1.000
_cell.length_c   1.000
_cell.angle_alpha   90.00
_cell.angle_beta   90.00
_cell.angle_gamma   90.00
#
_symmetry.space_group_name_H-M   'P 1'
#
loop_
_entity.id
_entity.type
_entity.pdbx_description
1 polymer ?
#
loop_
_entity_poly.entity_id
_entity_poly.type
_entity_poly.pdbx_seq_one_letter_code
_entity_poly.pdbx_strand_id
1 'polypeptide(L)'
;MKVKELTGWLDGRYPSSAAEHWDNVGLLVGDDEEEVSHVFLALDLTESTLAQAIDAGADMIITHHPMIFEGQKKINNHTFTGRRILSLIKHNIQYYAMHTNYDILGMAELSADYLQLTDREVLSVTAETQDGQEGFGRVGELPRKMSLKECGEFVRNALSLNDVKIYGDPDTQVEKAAICTGSGKSMIPDVLAKGAQVYVTGDIDHHTGIDAVAQGLTIVDAGHYGTEYIFMKAMENVLKEQYPNLQITCAKVQSPYMIL
;
A
#
# COMPACT_ATOMS: atom_id res chain seq x y z
N MET A 1 9.79 -8.86 -22.97
CA MET A 1 8.33 -8.95 -23.27
C MET A 1 7.81 -7.58 -23.59
N LYS A 2 6.61 -7.47 -24.19
CA LYS A 2 5.98 -6.17 -24.40
C LYS A 2 5.35 -5.65 -23.10
N VAL A 3 5.32 -4.32 -22.93
CA VAL A 3 4.66 -3.66 -21.79
C VAL A 3 3.20 -4.11 -21.67
N LYS A 4 2.45 -4.14 -22.79
CA LYS A 4 1.06 -4.61 -22.80
C LYS A 4 0.85 -6.05 -22.29
N GLU A 5 1.86 -6.92 -22.43
CA GLU A 5 1.78 -8.29 -21.90
C GLU A 5 1.87 -8.28 -20.38
N LEU A 6 2.79 -7.48 -19.83
CA LEU A 6 2.95 -7.32 -18.39
C LEU A 6 1.75 -6.61 -17.76
N THR A 7 1.34 -5.46 -18.33
CA THR A 7 0.19 -4.70 -17.81
C THR A 7 -1.12 -5.46 -17.95
N GLY A 8 -1.32 -6.19 -19.06
CA GLY A 8 -2.49 -7.04 -19.24
C GLY A 8 -2.57 -8.17 -18.22
N TRP A 9 -1.42 -8.74 -17.81
CA TRP A 9 -1.39 -9.73 -16.74
C TRP A 9 -1.67 -9.10 -15.36
N LEU A 10 -1.10 -7.91 -15.09
CA LEU A 10 -1.39 -7.16 -13.85
C LEU A 10 -2.87 -6.80 -13.77
N ASP A 11 -3.46 -6.29 -14.86
CA ASP A 11 -4.89 -5.94 -14.92
C ASP A 11 -5.80 -7.20 -14.82
N GLY A 12 -5.34 -8.36 -15.28
CA GLY A 12 -6.05 -9.63 -15.09
C GLY A 12 -6.08 -10.10 -13.64
N ARG A 13 -5.05 -9.77 -12.86
CA ARG A 13 -4.91 -10.17 -11.45
C ARG A 13 -5.46 -9.10 -10.49
N TYR A 14 -5.26 -7.83 -10.81
CA TYR A 14 -5.66 -6.66 -10.04
C TYR A 14 -6.39 -5.67 -10.94
N PRO A 15 -7.60 -6.02 -11.43
CA PRO A 15 -8.29 -5.25 -12.45
C PRO A 15 -8.54 -3.81 -12.01
N SER A 16 -8.33 -2.88 -12.94
CA SER A 16 -8.59 -1.46 -12.72
C SER A 16 -10.04 -1.16 -12.32
N SER A 17 -10.98 -2.06 -12.67
CA SER A 17 -12.39 -1.95 -12.25
C SER A 17 -12.61 -2.18 -10.76
N ALA A 18 -11.64 -2.74 -10.03
CA ALA A 18 -11.68 -2.88 -8.58
C ALA A 18 -11.20 -1.62 -7.85
N ALA A 19 -10.59 -0.66 -8.57
CA ALA A 19 -10.18 0.60 -7.98
C ALA A 19 -11.36 1.51 -7.66
N GLU A 20 -11.18 2.37 -6.67
CA GLU A 20 -12.12 3.42 -6.35
C GLU A 20 -12.32 4.37 -7.56
N HIS A 21 -13.54 4.86 -7.75
CA HIS A 21 -13.95 5.66 -8.93
C HIS A 21 -13.17 6.99 -9.11
N TRP A 22 -12.56 7.50 -8.04
CA TRP A 22 -11.73 8.71 -8.03
C TRP A 22 -10.26 8.43 -8.29
N ASP A 23 -9.86 7.15 -8.30
CA ASP A 23 -8.47 6.73 -8.41
C ASP A 23 -7.96 6.75 -9.85
N ASN A 24 -6.64 6.72 -10.03
CA ASN A 24 -6.00 6.72 -11.34
C ASN A 24 -4.92 5.64 -11.40
N VAL A 25 -5.31 4.44 -11.81
CA VAL A 25 -4.45 3.25 -11.88
C VAL A 25 -4.20 2.82 -13.32
N GLY A 26 -3.22 1.95 -13.53
CA GLY A 26 -2.84 1.42 -14.84
C GLY A 26 -1.58 2.07 -15.42
N LEU A 27 -1.38 1.98 -16.74
CA LEU A 27 -0.27 2.62 -17.45
C LEU A 27 -0.54 4.12 -17.58
N LEU A 28 0.13 4.93 -16.77
CA LEU A 28 -0.12 6.37 -16.68
C LEU A 28 0.79 7.20 -17.58
N VAL A 29 2.01 6.72 -17.87
CA VAL A 29 2.95 7.33 -18.80
C VAL A 29 3.67 6.22 -19.53
N GLY A 30 3.64 6.25 -20.86
CA GLY A 30 4.41 5.30 -21.67
C GLY A 30 3.69 4.81 -22.91
N ASP A 31 4.35 3.87 -23.61
CA ASP A 31 3.89 3.18 -24.80
C ASP A 31 3.82 1.68 -24.48
N ASP A 32 2.66 1.07 -24.65
CA ASP A 32 2.42 -0.34 -24.32
C ASP A 32 3.04 -1.31 -25.35
N GLU A 33 3.49 -0.80 -26.50
CA GLU A 33 4.24 -1.56 -27.50
C GLU A 33 5.76 -1.60 -27.24
N GLU A 34 6.28 -0.83 -26.26
CA GLU A 34 7.68 -0.89 -25.87
C GLU A 34 8.03 -2.23 -25.18
N GLU A 35 9.33 -2.55 -25.16
CA GLU A 35 9.83 -3.74 -24.50
C GLU A 35 10.17 -3.47 -23.04
N VAL A 36 9.89 -4.45 -22.17
CA VAL A 36 10.27 -4.44 -20.76
C VAL A 36 11.04 -5.71 -20.43
N SER A 37 12.21 -5.51 -19.83
CA SER A 37 13.10 -6.55 -19.33
C SER A 37 13.51 -6.28 -17.88
N HIS A 38 13.41 -5.03 -17.42
CA HIS A 38 13.77 -4.60 -16.07
C HIS A 38 12.66 -3.70 -15.47
N VAL A 39 12.05 -4.16 -14.40
CA VAL A 39 11.05 -3.43 -13.62
C VAL A 39 11.65 -2.88 -12.33
N PHE A 40 11.37 -1.62 -12.02
CA PHE A 40 11.68 -0.99 -10.75
C PHE A 40 10.41 -0.81 -9.92
N LEU A 41 10.40 -1.33 -8.69
CA LEU A 41 9.27 -1.26 -7.76
C LEU A 41 9.51 -0.18 -6.70
N ALA A 42 8.52 0.66 -6.48
CA ALA A 42 8.55 1.66 -5.41
C ALA A 42 7.15 1.86 -4.81
N LEU A 43 7.06 2.42 -3.60
CA LEU A 43 5.77 2.86 -3.07
C LEU A 43 5.31 4.14 -3.77
N ASP A 44 6.22 5.10 -3.88
CA ASP A 44 5.99 6.41 -4.47
C ASP A 44 6.99 6.71 -5.59
N LEU A 45 6.56 7.41 -6.64
CA LEU A 45 7.46 8.00 -7.61
C LEU A 45 7.89 9.41 -7.15
N THR A 46 9.00 9.46 -6.43
CA THR A 46 9.67 10.69 -6.01
C THR A 46 10.86 11.02 -6.92
N GLU A 47 11.50 12.18 -6.76
CA GLU A 47 12.76 12.48 -7.44
C GLU A 47 13.85 11.45 -7.10
N SER A 48 13.90 10.99 -5.84
CA SER A 48 14.88 10.00 -5.38
C SER A 48 14.64 8.62 -5.98
N THR A 49 13.38 8.13 -5.98
CA THR A 49 13.06 6.81 -6.54
C THR A 49 13.17 6.79 -8.06
N LEU A 50 12.84 7.90 -8.74
CA LEU A 50 13.07 8.08 -10.18
C LEU A 50 14.57 8.03 -10.52
N ALA A 51 15.41 8.72 -9.75
CA ALA A 51 16.86 8.65 -9.96
C ALA A 51 17.40 7.22 -9.77
N GLN A 52 16.94 6.50 -8.73
CA GLN A 52 17.32 5.10 -8.51
C GLN A 52 16.89 4.21 -9.69
N ALA A 53 15.70 4.40 -10.24
CA ALA A 53 15.20 3.64 -11.40
C ALA A 53 16.04 3.90 -12.65
N ILE A 54 16.40 5.16 -12.91
CA ILE A 54 17.27 5.56 -14.02
C ILE A 54 18.66 4.95 -13.87
N ASP A 55 19.27 5.07 -12.68
CA ASP A 55 20.59 4.52 -12.39
C ASP A 55 20.63 2.97 -12.49
N ALA A 56 19.51 2.33 -12.18
CA ALA A 56 19.34 0.88 -12.34
C ALA A 56 19.14 0.46 -13.81
N GLY A 57 18.84 1.39 -14.71
CA GLY A 57 18.51 1.09 -16.11
C GLY A 57 17.16 0.39 -16.25
N ALA A 58 16.16 0.82 -15.48
CA ALA A 58 14.82 0.24 -15.54
C ALA A 58 14.08 0.67 -16.80
N ASP A 59 13.36 -0.28 -17.42
CA ASP A 59 12.47 -0.01 -18.57
C ASP A 59 11.08 0.43 -18.10
N MET A 60 10.67 0.00 -16.90
CA MET A 60 9.36 0.29 -16.34
C MET A 60 9.44 0.52 -14.83
N ILE A 61 8.68 1.49 -14.33
CA ILE A 61 8.47 1.71 -12.90
C ILE A 61 7.03 1.32 -12.56
N ILE A 62 6.86 0.49 -11.54
CA ILE A 62 5.55 0.17 -10.96
C ILE A 62 5.52 0.74 -9.54
N THR A 63 4.54 1.58 -9.25
CA THR A 63 4.31 2.11 -7.90
C THR A 63 2.95 1.70 -7.36
N HIS A 64 2.83 1.77 -6.03
CA HIS A 64 1.54 1.70 -5.39
C HIS A 64 0.79 3.04 -5.57
N HIS A 65 1.36 4.15 -5.13
CA HIS A 65 0.71 5.44 -5.28
C HIS A 65 0.85 5.99 -6.70
N PRO A 66 -0.26 6.42 -7.35
CA PRO A 66 -0.19 7.09 -8.64
C PRO A 66 0.41 8.49 -8.49
N MET A 67 1.41 8.82 -9.30
CA MET A 67 1.98 10.16 -9.35
C MET A 67 1.00 11.19 -9.94
N ILE A 68 0.07 10.74 -10.76
CA ILE A 68 -0.92 11.56 -11.45
C ILE A 68 -2.30 11.21 -10.89
N PHE A 69 -2.80 11.98 -9.93
CA PHE A 69 -4.17 11.84 -9.43
C PHE A 69 -5.16 12.65 -10.27
N GLU A 70 -4.79 13.87 -10.65
CA GLU A 70 -5.64 14.76 -11.42
C GLU A 70 -5.08 14.99 -12.83
N GLY A 71 -5.99 15.21 -13.78
CA GLY A 71 -5.63 15.48 -15.17
C GLY A 71 -4.69 16.68 -15.32
N GLN A 72 -3.55 16.46 -15.96
CA GLN A 72 -2.52 17.48 -16.16
C GLN A 72 -2.85 18.38 -17.35
N LYS A 73 -3.19 19.63 -17.11
CA LYS A 73 -3.46 20.62 -18.19
C LYS A 73 -2.18 21.07 -18.91
N LYS A 74 -1.01 20.95 -18.28
CA LYS A 74 0.30 21.34 -18.84
C LYS A 74 1.37 20.40 -18.32
N ILE A 75 2.21 19.91 -19.23
CA ILE A 75 3.40 19.12 -18.90
C ILE A 75 4.62 19.96 -19.21
N ASN A 76 5.29 20.44 -18.17
CA ASN A 76 6.51 21.25 -18.28
C ASN A 76 7.34 21.11 -16.99
N ASN A 77 8.49 21.79 -16.95
CA ASN A 77 9.43 21.70 -15.83
C ASN A 77 9.09 22.61 -14.63
N HIS A 78 7.94 23.31 -14.63
CA HIS A 78 7.56 24.22 -13.54
C HIS A 78 6.90 23.50 -12.35
N THR A 79 6.36 22.29 -12.57
CA THR A 79 5.78 21.45 -11.51
C THR A 79 6.64 20.20 -11.28
N PHE A 80 6.59 19.63 -10.06
CA PHE A 80 7.30 18.38 -9.78
C PHE A 80 6.74 17.22 -10.63
N THR A 81 5.42 17.11 -10.78
CA THR A 81 4.78 16.10 -11.63
C THR A 81 5.22 16.24 -13.09
N GLY A 82 5.22 17.47 -13.62
CA GLY A 82 5.67 17.71 -14.99
C GLY A 82 7.15 17.36 -15.22
N ARG A 83 8.03 17.65 -14.24
CA ARG A 83 9.44 17.24 -14.32
C ARG A 83 9.60 15.72 -14.35
N ARG A 84 8.85 14.99 -13.50
CA ARG A 84 8.88 13.52 -13.45
C ARG A 84 8.37 12.92 -14.76
N ILE A 85 7.24 13.39 -15.30
CA ILE A 85 6.72 12.96 -16.62
C ILE A 85 7.76 13.18 -17.71
N LEU A 86 8.35 14.38 -17.79
CA LEU A 86 9.39 14.68 -18.78
C LEU A 86 10.63 13.81 -18.62
N SER A 87 10.98 13.44 -17.38
CA SER A 87 12.12 12.55 -17.12
C SER A 87 11.81 11.11 -17.55
N LEU A 88 10.63 10.59 -17.26
CA LEU A 88 10.19 9.27 -17.73
C LEU A 88 10.26 9.17 -19.23
N ILE A 89 9.68 10.14 -19.95
CA ILE A 89 9.68 10.18 -21.42
C ILE A 89 11.12 10.27 -21.99
N LYS A 90 11.98 11.11 -21.41
CA LYS A 90 13.37 11.27 -21.86
C LYS A 90 14.22 10.01 -21.72
N HIS A 91 13.94 9.19 -20.71
CA HIS A 91 14.66 7.95 -20.45
C HIS A 91 13.94 6.70 -20.99
N ASN A 92 12.84 6.89 -21.72
CA ASN A 92 11.99 5.82 -22.24
C ASN A 92 11.53 4.85 -21.14
N ILE A 93 11.16 5.36 -19.95
CA ILE A 93 10.70 4.57 -18.82
C ILE A 93 9.18 4.60 -18.78
N GLN A 94 8.56 3.44 -18.82
CA GLN A 94 7.12 3.26 -18.71
C GLN A 94 6.70 3.37 -17.24
N TYR A 95 5.54 3.97 -16.95
CA TYR A 95 5.10 4.18 -15.58
C TYR A 95 3.69 3.63 -15.35
N TYR A 96 3.58 2.68 -14.44
CA TYR A 96 2.35 2.00 -14.05
C TYR A 96 2.09 2.20 -12.56
N ALA A 97 0.82 2.44 -12.20
CA ALA A 97 0.39 2.53 -10.81
C ALA A 97 -0.72 1.53 -10.52
N MET A 98 -0.68 0.95 -9.33
CA MET A 98 -1.73 0.06 -8.80
C MET A 98 -1.96 0.43 -7.34
N HIS A 99 -3.10 1.05 -7.08
CA HIS A 99 -3.41 1.69 -5.81
C HIS A 99 -4.59 1.00 -5.13
N THR A 100 -5.77 1.59 -5.13
CA THR A 100 -6.93 1.02 -4.43
C THR A 100 -7.38 -0.33 -4.97
N ASN A 101 -7.13 -0.65 -6.25
CA ASN A 101 -7.32 -2.00 -6.77
C ASN A 101 -6.39 -3.02 -6.08
N TYR A 102 -5.14 -2.65 -5.80
CA TYR A 102 -4.22 -3.51 -5.07
C TYR A 102 -4.52 -3.52 -3.57
N ASP A 103 -4.98 -2.40 -2.98
CA ASP A 103 -5.42 -2.37 -1.58
C ASP A 103 -6.48 -3.43 -1.32
N ILE A 104 -7.46 -3.52 -2.22
CA ILE A 104 -8.59 -4.46 -2.10
C ILE A 104 -8.13 -5.91 -2.36
N LEU A 105 -7.41 -6.15 -3.47
CA LEU A 105 -7.16 -7.49 -3.99
C LEU A 105 -5.81 -8.09 -3.60
N GLY A 106 -4.94 -7.33 -2.94
CA GLY A 106 -3.60 -7.76 -2.54
C GLY A 106 -3.21 -7.30 -1.14
N MET A 107 -3.19 -5.98 -0.90
CA MET A 107 -2.66 -5.39 0.32
C MET A 107 -3.43 -5.81 1.58
N ALA A 108 -4.77 -5.92 1.47
CA ALA A 108 -5.61 -6.29 2.61
C ALA A 108 -5.22 -7.65 3.21
N GLU A 109 -5.07 -8.68 2.37
CA GLU A 109 -4.62 -10.00 2.83
C GLU A 109 -3.14 -9.99 3.24
N LEU A 110 -2.28 -9.35 2.44
CA LEU A 110 -0.86 -9.22 2.73
C LEU A 110 -0.62 -8.63 4.12
N SER A 111 -1.28 -7.54 4.44
CA SER A 111 -1.14 -6.86 5.74
C SER A 111 -1.65 -7.72 6.91
N ALA A 112 -2.75 -8.45 6.71
CA ALA A 112 -3.26 -9.41 7.68
C ALA A 112 -2.31 -10.59 7.92
N ASP A 113 -1.60 -11.04 6.87
CA ASP A 113 -0.55 -12.07 6.98
C ASP A 113 0.62 -11.58 7.84
N TYR A 114 1.07 -10.34 7.66
CA TYR A 114 2.11 -9.75 8.51
C TYR A 114 1.72 -9.70 9.99
N LEU A 115 0.44 -9.46 10.29
CA LEU A 115 -0.08 -9.49 11.66
C LEU A 115 -0.51 -10.90 12.12
N GLN A 116 -0.34 -11.92 11.29
CA GLN A 116 -0.72 -13.31 11.59
C GLN A 116 -2.18 -13.43 12.05
N LEU A 117 -3.08 -12.61 11.50
CA LEU A 117 -4.49 -12.66 11.86
C LEU A 117 -5.11 -13.99 11.43
N THR A 118 -5.94 -14.56 12.28
CA THR A 118 -6.77 -15.73 12.00
C THR A 118 -8.25 -15.36 11.98
N ASP A 119 -9.12 -16.24 11.51
CA ASP A 119 -10.58 -16.02 11.41
C ASP A 119 -10.94 -14.66 10.76
N ARG A 120 -10.32 -14.41 9.62
CA ARG A 120 -10.37 -13.12 8.92
C ARG A 120 -11.72 -12.85 8.27
N GLU A 121 -12.16 -11.62 8.36
CA GLU A 121 -13.25 -11.04 7.56
C GLU A 121 -12.76 -9.75 6.87
N VAL A 122 -13.43 -9.38 5.78
CA VAL A 122 -13.23 -8.06 5.15
C VAL A 122 -13.68 -6.97 6.11
N LEU A 123 -12.83 -5.96 6.31
CA LEU A 123 -13.15 -4.85 7.20
C LEU A 123 -14.23 -3.95 6.59
N SER A 124 -13.99 -3.42 5.40
CA SER A 124 -14.95 -2.58 4.65
C SER A 124 -15.20 -3.15 3.27
N VAL A 125 -16.38 -3.73 3.08
CA VAL A 125 -16.75 -4.45 1.84
C VAL A 125 -17.04 -3.45 0.72
N THR A 126 -16.35 -3.61 -0.42
CA THR A 126 -16.56 -2.80 -1.63
C THR A 126 -17.27 -3.58 -2.74
N ALA A 127 -17.11 -4.91 -2.76
CA ALA A 127 -17.74 -5.76 -3.75
C ALA A 127 -18.11 -7.13 -3.17
N GLU A 128 -19.19 -7.70 -3.69
CA GLU A 128 -19.54 -9.10 -3.50
C GLU A 128 -19.28 -9.85 -4.80
N THR A 129 -18.48 -10.91 -4.73
CA THR A 129 -18.13 -11.77 -5.87
C THR A 129 -18.65 -13.18 -5.66
N GLN A 130 -18.52 -14.03 -6.67
CA GLN A 130 -18.88 -15.45 -6.53
C GLN A 130 -17.95 -16.18 -5.54
N ASP A 131 -16.73 -15.69 -5.34
CA ASP A 131 -15.71 -16.26 -4.46
C ASP A 131 -15.75 -15.67 -3.04
N GLY A 132 -16.62 -14.69 -2.80
CA GLY A 132 -16.78 -14.05 -1.48
C GLY A 132 -16.83 -12.53 -1.53
N GLN A 133 -16.59 -11.90 -0.39
CA GLN A 133 -16.52 -10.45 -0.25
C GLN A 133 -15.10 -9.95 -0.49
N GLU A 134 -14.98 -8.82 -1.19
CA GLU A 134 -13.75 -8.09 -1.40
C GLU A 134 -13.88 -6.67 -0.84
N GLY A 135 -12.77 -6.10 -0.39
CA GLY A 135 -12.78 -4.74 0.17
C GLY A 135 -11.51 -4.40 0.95
N PHE A 136 -11.53 -3.21 1.50
CA PHE A 136 -10.40 -2.65 2.24
C PHE A 136 -10.20 -3.33 3.58
N GLY A 137 -8.94 -3.61 3.90
CA GLY A 137 -8.50 -4.10 5.19
C GLY A 137 -9.07 -5.46 5.59
N ARG A 138 -8.61 -5.94 6.71
CA ARG A 138 -9.08 -7.20 7.31
C ARG A 138 -9.27 -7.02 8.81
N VAL A 139 -10.21 -7.78 9.38
CA VAL A 139 -10.40 -7.91 10.82
C VAL A 139 -10.30 -9.39 11.17
N GLY A 140 -9.68 -9.71 12.29
CA GLY A 140 -9.48 -11.09 12.73
C GLY A 140 -8.86 -11.17 14.12
N GLU A 141 -8.58 -12.41 14.56
CA GLU A 141 -7.97 -12.66 15.85
C GLU A 141 -6.44 -12.55 15.76
N LEU A 142 -5.84 -11.86 16.74
CA LEU A 142 -4.40 -11.83 16.94
C LEU A 142 -3.88 -13.23 17.32
N PRO A 143 -2.60 -13.56 17.10
CA PRO A 143 -2.05 -14.88 17.42
C PRO A 143 -2.10 -15.22 18.93
N ARG A 144 -2.27 -14.24 19.78
CA ARG A 144 -2.51 -14.36 21.20
C ARG A 144 -3.11 -13.08 21.76
N LYS A 145 -3.79 -13.18 22.88
CA LYS A 145 -4.17 -12.02 23.69
C LYS A 145 -2.91 -11.33 24.24
N MET A 146 -2.88 -9.99 24.17
CA MET A 146 -1.73 -9.19 24.61
C MET A 146 -2.16 -7.78 25.01
N SER A 147 -1.30 -7.04 25.73
CA SER A 147 -1.55 -5.63 26.02
C SER A 147 -1.39 -4.78 24.75
N LEU A 148 -2.00 -3.58 24.72
CA LEU A 148 -1.83 -2.62 23.60
C LEU A 148 -0.34 -2.30 23.37
N LYS A 149 0.45 -2.16 24.43
CA LYS A 149 1.89 -1.96 24.33
C LYS A 149 2.58 -3.13 23.63
N GLU A 150 2.30 -4.37 24.05
CA GLU A 150 2.85 -5.57 23.38
C GLU A 150 2.37 -5.68 21.94
N CYS A 151 1.11 -5.29 21.65
CA CYS A 151 0.58 -5.25 20.31
C CYS A 151 1.34 -4.23 19.44
N GLY A 152 1.61 -3.02 19.94
CA GLY A 152 2.46 -2.05 19.26
C GLY A 152 3.86 -2.57 18.97
N GLU A 153 4.49 -3.25 19.94
CA GLU A 153 5.81 -3.88 19.75
C GLU A 153 5.75 -5.03 18.72
N PHE A 154 4.69 -5.82 18.73
CA PHE A 154 4.44 -6.88 17.76
C PHE A 154 4.29 -6.32 16.33
N VAL A 155 3.43 -5.31 16.13
CA VAL A 155 3.22 -4.62 14.85
C VAL A 155 4.53 -4.02 14.34
N ARG A 156 5.25 -3.28 15.21
CA ARG A 156 6.55 -2.69 14.87
C ARG A 156 7.55 -3.73 14.36
N ASN A 157 7.62 -4.88 15.03
CA ASN A 157 8.54 -5.96 14.64
C ASN A 157 8.08 -6.68 13.38
N ALA A 158 6.79 -6.96 13.24
CA ALA A 158 6.20 -7.63 12.08
C ALA A 158 6.42 -6.81 10.81
N LEU A 159 6.26 -5.49 10.89
CA LEU A 159 6.48 -4.56 9.80
C LEU A 159 7.92 -3.99 9.76
N SER A 160 8.87 -4.51 10.58
CA SER A 160 10.27 -4.07 10.61
C SER A 160 10.45 -2.55 10.72
N LEU A 161 9.64 -1.90 11.56
CA LEU A 161 9.65 -0.46 11.77
C LEU A 161 10.55 -0.07 12.95
N ASN A 162 11.01 1.18 12.95
CA ASN A 162 11.77 1.75 14.07
C ASN A 162 10.86 2.11 15.24
N ASP A 163 9.66 2.61 14.93
CA ASP A 163 8.71 3.16 15.89
C ASP A 163 7.26 2.96 15.41
N VAL A 164 6.32 3.05 16.35
CA VAL A 164 4.88 3.16 16.14
C VAL A 164 4.29 4.08 17.20
N LYS A 165 3.16 4.70 16.93
CA LYS A 165 2.38 5.43 17.94
C LYS A 165 1.23 4.56 18.42
N ILE A 166 0.91 4.59 19.72
CA ILE A 166 -0.28 3.94 20.25
C ILE A 166 -1.24 4.99 20.84
N TYR A 167 -2.53 4.79 20.60
CA TYR A 167 -3.60 5.58 21.21
C TYR A 167 -4.44 4.66 22.10
N GLY A 168 -4.57 5.01 23.36
CA GLY A 168 -5.24 4.23 24.39
C GLY A 168 -4.33 3.92 25.57
N ASP A 169 -4.89 3.24 26.60
CA ASP A 169 -4.12 2.77 27.74
C ASP A 169 -3.21 1.61 27.32
N PRO A 170 -1.88 1.71 27.51
CA PRO A 170 -0.92 0.68 27.10
C PRO A 170 -1.18 -0.72 27.73
N ASP A 171 -1.88 -0.77 28.85
CA ASP A 171 -2.19 -2.02 29.56
C ASP A 171 -3.52 -2.65 29.11
N THR A 172 -4.29 -1.97 28.24
CA THR A 172 -5.53 -2.50 27.66
C THR A 172 -5.27 -3.82 26.94
N GLN A 173 -6.06 -4.85 27.29
CA GLN A 173 -5.93 -6.16 26.68
C GLN A 173 -6.68 -6.22 25.36
N VAL A 174 -6.00 -6.68 24.30
CA VAL A 174 -6.52 -6.81 22.94
C VAL A 174 -6.32 -8.23 22.41
N GLU A 175 -7.29 -8.71 21.65
CA GLU A 175 -7.31 -10.05 21.06
C GLU A 175 -7.80 -9.97 19.60
N LYS A 176 -8.86 -9.20 19.33
CA LYS A 176 -9.40 -8.96 17.99
C LYS A 176 -8.86 -7.66 17.44
N ALA A 177 -8.19 -7.74 16.27
CA ALA A 177 -7.57 -6.60 15.61
C ALA A 177 -8.17 -6.37 14.21
N ALA A 178 -8.18 -5.10 13.79
CA ALA A 178 -8.37 -4.72 12.40
C ALA A 178 -7.08 -4.12 11.85
N ILE A 179 -6.83 -4.31 10.56
CA ILE A 179 -5.77 -3.62 9.82
C ILE A 179 -6.30 -3.06 8.51
N CYS A 180 -5.98 -1.80 8.25
CA CYS A 180 -6.10 -1.17 6.94
C CYS A 180 -4.86 -0.29 6.74
N THR A 181 -4.11 -0.55 5.69
CA THR A 181 -2.86 0.15 5.37
C THR A 181 -3.10 1.59 4.94
N GLY A 182 -2.06 2.40 4.89
CA GLY A 182 -2.13 3.79 4.49
C GLY A 182 -2.91 4.67 5.47
N SER A 183 -3.74 5.55 4.94
CA SER A 183 -4.57 6.48 5.71
C SER A 183 -5.95 5.91 6.01
N GLY A 184 -6.04 5.06 7.02
CA GLY A 184 -7.26 4.30 7.33
C GLY A 184 -8.25 4.97 8.27
N LYS A 185 -8.15 6.26 8.56
CA LYS A 185 -9.06 6.93 9.51
C LYS A 185 -10.54 6.86 9.14
N SER A 186 -10.85 6.81 7.86
CA SER A 186 -12.23 6.68 7.37
C SER A 186 -12.87 5.32 7.69
N MET A 187 -12.08 4.30 7.99
CA MET A 187 -12.53 2.94 8.31
C MET A 187 -12.87 2.74 9.79
N ILE A 188 -12.62 3.72 10.67
CA ILE A 188 -12.90 3.61 12.11
C ILE A 188 -14.35 3.17 12.42
N PRO A 189 -15.40 3.69 11.73
CA PRO A 189 -16.76 3.21 11.94
C PRO A 189 -16.93 1.71 11.66
N ASP A 190 -16.30 1.19 10.60
CA ASP A 190 -16.34 -0.22 10.23
C ASP A 190 -15.58 -1.07 11.25
N VAL A 191 -14.43 -0.60 11.73
CA VAL A 191 -13.64 -1.24 12.78
C VAL A 191 -14.45 -1.41 14.05
N LEU A 192 -15.17 -0.37 14.49
CA LEU A 192 -16.06 -0.39 15.64
C LEU A 192 -17.25 -1.34 15.43
N ALA A 193 -17.87 -1.29 14.24
CA ALA A 193 -18.99 -2.17 13.90
C ALA A 193 -18.59 -3.66 13.88
N LYS A 194 -17.36 -3.97 13.48
CA LYS A 194 -16.78 -5.33 13.50
C LYS A 194 -16.30 -5.76 14.88
N GLY A 195 -16.33 -4.87 15.88
CA GLY A 195 -15.96 -5.16 17.26
C GLY A 195 -14.48 -5.43 17.49
N ALA A 196 -13.60 -4.89 16.64
CA ALA A 196 -12.16 -4.94 16.88
C ALA A 196 -11.79 -4.07 18.09
N GLN A 197 -10.83 -4.54 18.88
CA GLN A 197 -10.34 -3.86 20.09
C GLN A 197 -9.14 -2.97 19.79
N VAL A 198 -8.38 -3.33 18.77
CA VAL A 198 -7.24 -2.56 18.29
C VAL A 198 -7.30 -2.40 16.77
N TYR A 199 -6.97 -1.21 16.29
CA TYR A 199 -6.88 -0.89 14.87
C TYR A 199 -5.45 -0.54 14.48
N VAL A 200 -4.89 -1.26 13.53
CA VAL A 200 -3.56 -1.01 12.95
C VAL A 200 -3.71 -0.26 11.63
N THR A 201 -3.11 0.93 11.52
CA THR A 201 -3.22 1.78 10.32
C THR A 201 -2.11 2.84 10.31
N GLY A 202 -2.22 3.84 9.44
CA GLY A 202 -1.36 5.04 9.40
C GLY A 202 -2.14 6.34 9.39
N ASP A 203 -1.39 7.45 9.50
CA ASP A 203 -1.89 8.82 9.35
C ASP A 203 -3.01 9.22 10.32
N ILE A 204 -2.98 8.72 11.53
CA ILE A 204 -3.93 9.10 12.56
C ILE A 204 -3.58 10.48 13.12
N ASP A 205 -4.48 11.43 12.89
CA ASP A 205 -4.36 12.77 13.47
C ASP A 205 -4.81 12.81 14.94
N HIS A 206 -4.46 13.91 15.61
CA HIS A 206 -4.68 14.09 17.05
C HIS A 206 -6.15 13.87 17.47
N HIS A 207 -7.09 14.47 16.78
CA HIS A 207 -8.51 14.40 17.15
C HIS A 207 -9.07 13.01 16.84
N THR A 208 -8.75 12.45 15.68
CA THR A 208 -9.15 11.09 15.30
C THR A 208 -8.72 10.06 16.35
N GLY A 209 -7.47 10.15 16.84
CA GLY A 209 -6.97 9.25 17.89
C GLY A 209 -7.71 9.37 19.21
N ILE A 210 -7.96 10.59 19.68
CA ILE A 210 -8.72 10.86 20.92
C ILE A 210 -10.16 10.34 20.81
N ASP A 211 -10.82 10.62 19.68
CA ASP A 211 -12.21 10.25 19.46
C ASP A 211 -12.40 8.73 19.34
N ALA A 212 -11.43 8.03 18.75
CA ALA A 212 -11.43 6.59 18.68
C ALA A 212 -11.32 5.97 20.11
N VAL A 213 -10.39 6.47 20.92
CA VAL A 213 -10.22 6.01 22.32
C VAL A 213 -11.47 6.29 23.16
N ALA A 214 -12.11 7.44 22.96
CA ALA A 214 -13.37 7.76 23.66
C ALA A 214 -14.52 6.80 23.29
N GLN A 215 -14.45 6.16 22.12
CA GLN A 215 -15.38 5.12 21.67
C GLN A 215 -14.97 3.71 22.06
N GLY A 216 -13.87 3.55 22.80
CA GLY A 216 -13.37 2.25 23.28
C GLY A 216 -12.46 1.52 22.30
N LEU A 217 -12.03 2.16 21.22
CA LEU A 217 -11.10 1.60 20.24
C LEU A 217 -9.67 2.06 20.53
N THR A 218 -8.75 1.11 20.67
CA THR A 218 -7.31 1.44 20.72
C THR A 218 -6.72 1.44 19.31
N ILE A 219 -5.64 2.22 19.08
CA ILE A 219 -5.00 2.30 17.77
C ILE A 219 -3.50 2.09 17.87
N VAL A 220 -2.94 1.36 16.92
CA VAL A 220 -1.51 1.34 16.59
C VAL A 220 -1.34 2.04 15.26
N ASP A 221 -0.83 3.28 15.27
CA ASP A 221 -0.46 4.02 14.08
C ASP A 221 0.99 3.67 13.70
N ALA A 222 1.13 2.82 12.71
CA ALA A 222 2.41 2.34 12.19
C ALA A 222 2.92 3.21 11.01
N GLY A 223 2.24 4.32 10.75
CA GLY A 223 2.53 5.25 9.66
C GLY A 223 2.09 4.72 8.29
N HIS A 224 1.77 5.64 7.39
CA HIS A 224 1.33 5.33 6.04
C HIS A 224 2.38 4.47 5.31
N TYR A 225 3.58 5.03 5.13
CA TYR A 225 4.70 4.31 4.52
C TYR A 225 5.00 2.98 5.23
N GLY A 226 4.92 2.95 6.56
CA GLY A 226 5.24 1.79 7.38
C GLY A 226 4.28 0.62 7.18
N THR A 227 3.03 0.89 6.83
CA THR A 227 2.03 -0.14 6.56
C THR A 227 2.01 -0.62 5.11
N GLU A 228 2.55 0.17 4.16
CA GLU A 228 2.40 -0.09 2.72
C GLU A 228 3.70 -0.48 2.00
N TYR A 229 4.89 -0.16 2.53
CA TYR A 229 6.15 -0.48 1.84
C TYR A 229 6.33 -1.99 1.56
N ILE A 230 5.59 -2.84 2.27
CA ILE A 230 5.50 -4.29 2.07
C ILE A 230 5.03 -4.66 0.65
N PHE A 231 4.31 -3.75 -0.04
CA PHE A 231 3.94 -3.84 -1.45
C PHE A 231 5.10 -4.23 -2.33
N MET A 232 6.25 -3.55 -2.18
CA MET A 232 7.39 -3.76 -3.06
C MET A 232 7.89 -5.20 -3.04
N LYS A 233 8.03 -5.77 -1.83
CA LYS A 233 8.51 -7.16 -1.70
C LYS A 233 7.47 -8.18 -2.15
N ALA A 234 6.21 -7.94 -1.86
CA ALA A 234 5.12 -8.80 -2.30
C ALA A 234 5.01 -8.81 -3.83
N MET A 235 5.06 -7.64 -4.47
CA MET A 235 5.01 -7.52 -5.93
C MET A 235 6.26 -8.12 -6.59
N GLU A 236 7.44 -7.95 -6.01
CA GLU A 236 8.67 -8.63 -6.48
C GLU A 236 8.47 -10.14 -6.53
N ASN A 237 7.93 -10.75 -5.47
CA ASN A 237 7.69 -12.19 -5.40
C ASN A 237 6.68 -12.65 -6.46
N VAL A 238 5.56 -11.94 -6.58
CA VAL A 238 4.49 -12.22 -7.54
C VAL A 238 5.00 -12.14 -8.99
N LEU A 239 5.77 -11.11 -9.31
CA LEU A 239 6.35 -10.94 -10.64
C LEU A 239 7.44 -11.97 -10.95
N LYS A 240 8.29 -12.34 -9.98
CA LYS A 240 9.32 -13.37 -10.16
C LYS A 240 8.73 -14.76 -10.36
N GLU A 241 7.63 -15.07 -9.69
CA GLU A 241 6.92 -16.34 -9.89
C GLU A 241 6.38 -16.44 -11.31
N GLN A 242 5.75 -15.39 -11.82
CA GLN A 242 5.15 -15.36 -13.15
C GLN A 242 6.19 -15.20 -14.26
N TYR A 243 7.20 -14.37 -14.04
CA TYR A 243 8.22 -14.00 -15.02
C TYR A 243 9.63 -14.21 -14.48
N PRO A 244 10.14 -15.45 -14.40
CA PRO A 244 11.43 -15.76 -13.76
C PRO A 244 12.64 -15.05 -14.40
N ASN A 245 12.52 -14.64 -15.65
CA ASN A 245 13.60 -13.94 -16.40
C ASN A 245 13.49 -12.42 -16.34
N LEU A 246 12.44 -11.87 -15.71
CA LEU A 246 12.28 -10.44 -15.54
C LEU A 246 13.24 -9.94 -14.45
N GLN A 247 14.07 -8.96 -14.80
CA GLN A 247 14.88 -8.29 -13.79
C GLN A 247 13.98 -7.39 -12.95
N ILE A 248 14.11 -7.45 -11.63
CA ILE A 248 13.31 -6.64 -10.72
C ILE A 248 14.23 -6.02 -9.68
N THR A 249 14.10 -4.71 -9.51
CA THR A 249 14.79 -3.93 -8.48
C THR A 249 13.75 -3.19 -7.65
N CYS A 250 13.84 -3.31 -6.32
CA CYS A 250 13.01 -2.51 -5.41
C CYS A 250 13.74 -1.24 -5.01
N ALA A 251 13.00 -0.15 -4.86
CA ALA A 251 13.50 1.08 -4.24
C ALA A 251 14.04 0.79 -2.83
N LYS A 252 15.04 1.55 -2.41
CA LYS A 252 15.52 1.49 -1.03
C LYS A 252 14.39 1.86 -0.08
N VAL A 253 14.15 1.02 0.93
CA VAL A 253 13.19 1.31 1.99
C VAL A 253 13.66 2.53 2.76
N GLN A 254 12.89 3.60 2.69
CA GLN A 254 13.22 4.87 3.32
C GLN A 254 11.94 5.59 3.72
N SER A 255 11.70 5.73 5.02
CA SER A 255 10.60 6.54 5.53
C SER A 255 10.72 7.99 5.04
N PRO A 256 9.62 8.65 4.67
CA PRO A 256 9.61 10.05 4.25
C PRO A 256 9.95 11.03 5.40
N TYR A 257 9.98 10.57 6.63
CA TYR A 257 10.32 11.35 7.84
C TYR A 257 11.20 10.55 8.80
N MET A 258 11.77 11.27 9.76
CA MET A 258 12.57 10.70 10.85
C MET A 258 12.00 11.18 12.18
N ILE A 259 11.92 10.30 13.17
CA ILE A 259 11.64 10.65 14.56
C ILE A 259 12.98 10.83 15.28
N LEU A 260 13.17 11.97 15.94
CA LEU A 260 14.40 12.35 16.67
C LEU A 260 14.24 12.09 18.16
#